data_5f6f918332f9f5495a514ccf669dc1ed
#
_entry.id   5f6f918332f9f5495a514ccf669dc1ed
#
_cell.length_a   1.000
_cell.length_b   1.000
_cell.length_c   1.000
_cell.angle_alpha   90.00
_cell.angle_beta   90.00
_cell.angle_gamma   90.00
#
_symmetry.space_group_name_H-M   'P 1'
#
loop_
_entity.id
_entity.type
_entity.pdbx_description
1 polymer ?
#
loop_
_entity_poly.entity_id
_entity_poly.type
_entity_poly.pdbx_seq_one_letter_code
_entity_poly.pdbx_strand_id
1 'polypeptide(L)'
;MDFYKRLRDRAAILLLSVLLASCATQPERRPPSVAVQNQIVRLMPSGVTDARGWAADIDTALAAQDIPATTQNICAIVAVTEQESGFKPHPMVPGLAKIARRELERRAAARHIPAFVVDAALAVQSPDGRSYGERLKDVRTEEELSALFEDFIGMVPLGKRLFSSFNPVDTGGPMQVSIAFAEAHDQDYPYPVDGSIRNEVFSRRGGMYFGIAHLLGYPTHYHRIIYRFADFNAGWYASRNAALQNAISVASGMPLALDGDLVRYGSDEPGATERAVRSLRDKLDMTNEEIHDTLEQGETYEFQASPLYKRIYELADRIAGKPLPRAVLPGIKLESPKITHNLTTAWFAKRVSERFWRCMPPASS
;
A
#
# COMPACT_ATOMS: atom_id res chain seq x y z
N MET A 1 4.27 -30.02 58.97
CA MET A 1 3.09 -29.73 58.12
C MET A 1 2.94 -28.26 57.79
N ASP A 2 3.64 -27.34 58.49
CA ASP A 2 3.51 -25.89 58.27
C ASP A 2 4.39 -25.28 57.14
N PHE A 3 5.46 -25.98 56.77
CA PHE A 3 6.37 -25.46 55.75
C PHE A 3 5.76 -25.48 54.33
N TYR A 4 5.02 -26.55 54.00
CA TYR A 4 4.35 -26.68 52.69
C TYR A 4 3.16 -25.73 52.52
N LYS A 5 2.49 -25.37 53.60
CA LYS A 5 1.37 -24.40 53.56
C LYS A 5 1.87 -22.97 53.26
N ARG A 6 2.98 -22.57 53.84
CA ARG A 6 3.60 -21.24 53.61
C ARG A 6 4.18 -21.12 52.20
N LEU A 7 4.69 -22.18 51.56
CA LEU A 7 5.18 -22.16 50.19
C LEU A 7 4.01 -22.02 49.20
N ARG A 8 2.90 -22.68 49.43
CA ARG A 8 1.70 -22.64 48.58
C ARG A 8 1.02 -21.28 48.62
N ASP A 9 0.97 -20.66 49.79
CA ASP A 9 0.37 -19.32 49.94
C ASP A 9 1.25 -18.22 49.32
N ARG A 10 2.56 -18.36 49.38
CA ARG A 10 3.48 -17.44 48.68
C ARG A 10 3.48 -17.63 47.16
N ALA A 11 3.32 -18.84 46.65
CA ALA A 11 3.19 -19.12 45.22
C ALA A 11 1.84 -18.61 44.68
N ALA A 12 0.75 -18.69 45.46
CA ALA A 12 -0.56 -18.18 45.08
C ALA A 12 -0.58 -16.62 45.03
N ILE A 13 0.13 -15.94 45.96
CA ILE A 13 0.25 -14.47 45.97
C ILE A 13 1.12 -13.98 44.83
N LEU A 14 2.19 -14.69 44.43
CA LEU A 14 3.02 -14.38 43.28
C LEU A 14 2.30 -14.60 41.95
N LEU A 15 1.48 -15.62 41.83
CA LEU A 15 0.64 -15.85 40.64
C LEU A 15 -0.48 -14.79 40.51
N LEU A 16 -1.06 -14.34 41.61
CA LEU A 16 -2.10 -13.30 41.59
C LEU A 16 -1.54 -11.91 41.25
N SER A 17 -0.30 -11.60 41.63
CA SER A 17 0.38 -10.34 41.28
C SER A 17 0.83 -10.28 39.83
N VAL A 18 1.12 -11.41 39.17
CA VAL A 18 1.44 -11.45 37.73
C VAL A 18 0.19 -11.27 36.85
N LEU A 19 -0.99 -11.68 37.33
CA LEU A 19 -2.24 -11.48 36.60
C LEU A 19 -2.78 -10.03 36.64
N LEU A 20 -2.33 -9.22 37.59
CA LEU A 20 -2.72 -7.81 37.71
C LEU A 20 -1.83 -6.83 36.90
N ALA A 21 -0.67 -7.27 36.43
CA ALA A 21 0.26 -6.43 35.64
C ALA A 21 -0.03 -6.41 34.13
N SER A 22 -1.11 -7.08 33.66
CA SER A 22 -1.39 -7.22 32.22
C SER A 22 -2.51 -6.29 31.71
N CYS A 23 -2.88 -5.27 32.46
CA CYS A 23 -3.60 -4.12 31.91
C CYS A 23 -2.56 -3.14 31.35
N ALA A 24 -1.91 -3.50 30.26
CA ALA A 24 -1.36 -2.49 29.36
C ALA A 24 -2.55 -1.69 28.87
N THR A 25 -2.75 -0.49 29.43
CA THR A 25 -3.65 0.51 28.89
C THR A 25 -3.19 0.77 27.47
N GLN A 26 -3.89 0.22 26.49
CA GLN A 26 -3.74 0.69 25.10
C GLN A 26 -3.95 2.22 25.17
N PRO A 27 -3.07 3.01 24.54
CA PRO A 27 -3.30 4.44 24.48
C PRO A 27 -4.70 4.69 23.94
N GLU A 28 -5.49 5.47 24.67
CA GLU A 28 -6.88 5.76 24.32
C GLU A 28 -6.86 6.49 22.96
N ARG A 29 -7.35 5.82 21.91
CA ARG A 29 -7.39 6.39 20.56
C ARG A 29 -8.23 7.66 20.58
N ARG A 30 -7.74 8.72 19.95
CA ARG A 30 -8.49 9.98 19.84
C ARG A 30 -9.84 9.73 19.17
N PRO A 31 -10.97 10.14 19.77
CA PRO A 31 -12.26 10.04 19.07
C PRO A 31 -12.32 11.05 17.91
N PRO A 32 -13.09 10.77 16.85
CA PRO A 32 -13.39 11.74 15.80
C PRO A 32 -13.96 13.04 16.39
N SER A 33 -13.60 14.20 15.83
CA SER A 33 -14.00 15.48 16.38
C SER A 33 -14.46 16.47 15.31
N VAL A 34 -15.52 17.24 15.63
CA VAL A 34 -16.07 18.28 14.75
C VAL A 34 -15.03 19.35 14.40
N ALA A 35 -14.10 19.65 15.32
CA ALA A 35 -13.02 20.61 15.08
C ALA A 35 -12.07 20.15 13.97
N VAL A 36 -11.66 18.87 14.01
CA VAL A 36 -10.81 18.26 12.97
C VAL A 36 -11.56 18.17 11.64
N GLN A 37 -12.82 17.74 11.64
CA GLN A 37 -13.64 17.70 10.43
C GLN A 37 -13.78 19.08 9.77
N ASN A 38 -14.02 20.13 10.56
CA ASN A 38 -14.03 21.49 10.05
C ASN A 38 -12.67 21.94 9.49
N GLN A 39 -11.57 21.51 10.09
CA GLN A 39 -10.23 21.77 9.54
C GLN A 39 -10.04 21.06 8.19
N ILE A 40 -10.43 19.79 8.08
CA ILE A 40 -10.35 19.01 6.85
C ILE A 40 -11.16 19.69 5.73
N VAL A 41 -12.42 20.09 6.02
CA VAL A 41 -13.26 20.80 5.03
C VAL A 41 -12.60 22.07 4.51
N ARG A 42 -11.96 22.86 5.40
CA ARG A 42 -11.25 24.10 4.97
C ARG A 42 -10.03 23.83 4.10
N LEU A 43 -9.41 22.66 4.22
CA LEU A 43 -8.20 22.27 3.47
C LEU A 43 -8.53 21.55 2.16
N MET A 44 -9.78 21.14 1.96
CA MET A 44 -10.22 20.52 0.71
C MET A 44 -10.29 21.53 -0.44
N PRO A 45 -10.14 21.07 -1.69
CA PRO A 45 -10.44 21.89 -2.86
C PRO A 45 -11.89 22.41 -2.84
N SER A 46 -12.11 23.60 -3.38
CA SER A 46 -13.46 24.13 -3.55
C SER A 46 -14.27 23.25 -4.51
N GLY A 47 -15.56 23.04 -4.20
CA GLY A 47 -16.47 22.28 -5.07
C GLY A 47 -16.48 20.76 -4.85
N VAL A 48 -15.79 20.25 -3.83
CA VAL A 48 -15.92 18.84 -3.44
C VAL A 48 -17.35 18.58 -2.96
N THR A 49 -18.05 17.66 -3.66
CA THR A 49 -19.40 17.23 -3.28
C THR A 49 -19.36 16.46 -1.96
N ASP A 50 -20.27 16.76 -1.03
CA ASP A 50 -20.32 16.16 0.31
C ASP A 50 -18.99 16.26 1.09
N ALA A 51 -18.37 17.45 1.09
CA ALA A 51 -17.12 17.70 1.80
C ALA A 51 -17.16 17.31 3.29
N ARG A 52 -18.33 17.41 3.95
CA ARG A 52 -18.50 16.99 5.36
C ARG A 52 -18.44 15.47 5.52
N GLY A 53 -19.04 14.71 4.59
CA GLY A 53 -18.95 13.25 4.62
C GLY A 53 -17.52 12.78 4.40
N TRP A 54 -16.78 13.38 3.45
CA TRP A 54 -15.35 13.12 3.28
C TRP A 54 -14.53 13.43 4.52
N ALA A 55 -14.80 14.57 5.16
CA ALA A 55 -14.10 14.96 6.38
C ALA A 55 -14.37 14.00 7.54
N ALA A 56 -15.60 13.50 7.67
CA ALA A 56 -15.95 12.50 8.68
C ALA A 56 -15.21 11.18 8.47
N ASP A 57 -15.15 10.67 7.21
CA ASP A 57 -14.44 9.43 6.89
C ASP A 57 -12.93 9.57 7.11
N ILE A 58 -12.32 10.69 6.71
CA ILE A 58 -10.90 10.99 6.94
C ILE A 58 -10.58 11.07 8.44
N ASP A 59 -11.39 11.80 9.23
CA ASP A 59 -11.18 11.94 10.67
C ASP A 59 -11.31 10.60 11.40
N THR A 60 -12.32 9.79 11.03
CA THR A 60 -12.50 8.44 11.57
C THR A 60 -11.30 7.55 11.24
N ALA A 61 -10.80 7.59 10.00
CA ALA A 61 -9.64 6.81 9.60
C ALA A 61 -8.37 7.22 10.35
N LEU A 62 -8.12 8.53 10.50
CA LEU A 62 -6.99 9.05 11.29
C LEU A 62 -7.08 8.62 12.76
N ALA A 63 -8.29 8.71 13.34
CA ALA A 63 -8.52 8.36 14.73
C ALA A 63 -8.34 6.85 14.99
N ALA A 64 -8.89 6.01 14.11
CA ALA A 64 -8.82 4.55 14.24
C ALA A 64 -7.38 4.01 14.09
N GLN A 65 -6.53 4.71 13.34
CA GLN A 65 -5.14 4.32 13.09
C GLN A 65 -4.13 5.07 13.97
N ASP A 66 -4.59 5.85 14.94
CA ASP A 66 -3.75 6.69 15.81
C ASP A 66 -2.80 7.63 15.03
N ILE A 67 -3.25 8.11 13.86
CA ILE A 67 -2.50 9.05 13.03
C ILE A 67 -2.87 10.48 13.42
N PRO A 68 -1.91 11.34 13.81
CA PRO A 68 -2.18 12.72 14.17
C PRO A 68 -2.84 13.52 13.05
N ALA A 69 -3.96 14.21 13.35
CA ALA A 69 -4.67 15.07 12.39
C ALA A 69 -3.96 16.43 12.20
N THR A 70 -2.67 16.38 11.87
CA THR A 70 -1.89 17.59 11.55
C THR A 70 -2.29 18.15 10.18
N THR A 71 -2.08 19.45 9.97
CA THR A 71 -2.29 20.07 8.65
C THR A 71 -1.49 19.34 7.56
N GLN A 72 -0.27 18.91 7.87
CA GLN A 72 0.57 18.17 6.93
C GLN A 72 -0.05 16.82 6.54
N ASN A 73 -0.52 16.03 7.50
CA ASN A 73 -1.13 14.74 7.24
C ASN A 73 -2.46 14.89 6.48
N ILE A 74 -3.30 15.86 6.87
CA ILE A 74 -4.55 16.17 6.16
C ILE A 74 -4.26 16.59 4.71
N CYS A 75 -3.30 17.51 4.49
CA CYS A 75 -2.95 17.93 3.13
C CYS A 75 -2.33 16.80 2.29
N ALA A 76 -1.61 15.86 2.91
CA ALA A 76 -1.12 14.67 2.20
C ALA A 76 -2.27 13.78 1.71
N ILE A 77 -3.26 13.53 2.56
CA ILE A 77 -4.47 12.77 2.22
C ILE A 77 -5.26 13.47 1.11
N VAL A 78 -5.53 14.76 1.29
CA VAL A 78 -6.26 15.58 0.30
C VAL A 78 -5.56 15.54 -1.07
N ALA A 79 -4.23 15.69 -1.09
CA ALA A 79 -3.45 15.70 -2.32
C ALA A 79 -3.50 14.39 -3.10
N VAL A 80 -3.40 13.24 -2.38
CA VAL A 80 -3.51 11.92 -2.99
C VAL A 80 -4.93 11.67 -3.49
N THR A 81 -5.95 11.94 -2.66
CA THR A 81 -7.36 11.75 -3.06
C THR A 81 -7.73 12.61 -4.27
N GLU A 82 -7.27 13.87 -4.31
CA GLU A 82 -7.46 14.76 -5.47
C GLU A 82 -6.77 14.20 -6.73
N GLN A 83 -5.56 13.62 -6.59
CA GLN A 83 -4.81 13.04 -7.71
C GLN A 83 -5.49 11.79 -8.25
N GLU A 84 -5.95 10.88 -7.39
CA GLU A 84 -6.46 9.57 -7.78
C GLU A 84 -7.90 9.60 -8.30
N SER A 85 -8.79 10.34 -7.63
CA SER A 85 -10.21 10.31 -7.93
C SER A 85 -10.85 11.69 -8.13
N GLY A 86 -10.16 12.77 -7.73
CA GLY A 86 -10.79 14.09 -7.63
C GLY A 86 -11.97 14.09 -6.65
N PHE A 87 -11.88 13.36 -5.54
CA PHE A 87 -12.94 13.19 -4.55
C PHE A 87 -14.22 12.55 -5.11
N LYS A 88 -14.06 11.56 -5.99
CA LYS A 88 -15.17 10.71 -6.45
C LYS A 88 -15.11 9.36 -5.75
N PRO A 89 -16.18 8.93 -5.04
CA PRO A 89 -16.18 7.61 -4.39
C PRO A 89 -15.98 6.47 -5.40
N HIS A 90 -16.64 6.56 -6.54
CA HIS A 90 -16.60 5.57 -7.62
C HIS A 90 -16.09 6.24 -8.91
N PRO A 91 -14.77 6.38 -9.09
CA PRO A 91 -14.21 7.05 -10.25
C PRO A 91 -14.49 6.24 -11.53
N MET A 92 -15.05 6.90 -12.54
CA MET A 92 -15.28 6.29 -13.83
C MET A 92 -13.97 6.18 -14.62
N VAL A 93 -13.75 5.03 -15.27
CA VAL A 93 -12.60 4.79 -16.16
C VAL A 93 -13.06 4.81 -17.61
N PRO A 94 -12.69 5.82 -18.41
CA PRO A 94 -13.08 5.89 -19.81
C PRO A 94 -12.64 4.64 -20.60
N GLY A 95 -13.58 3.98 -21.26
CA GLY A 95 -13.31 2.80 -22.08
C GLY A 95 -13.00 1.52 -21.29
N LEU A 96 -13.33 1.46 -19.98
CA LEU A 96 -13.03 0.33 -19.10
C LEU A 96 -13.48 -1.01 -19.66
N ALA A 97 -14.69 -1.10 -20.25
CA ALA A 97 -15.18 -2.33 -20.88
C ALA A 97 -14.22 -2.90 -21.94
N LYS A 98 -13.65 -2.04 -22.78
CA LYS A 98 -12.68 -2.44 -23.82
C LYS A 98 -11.33 -2.83 -23.20
N ILE A 99 -10.90 -2.11 -22.19
CA ILE A 99 -9.66 -2.38 -21.45
C ILE A 99 -9.78 -3.75 -20.76
N ALA A 100 -10.87 -4.00 -20.04
CA ALA A 100 -11.14 -5.24 -19.33
C ALA A 100 -11.21 -6.43 -20.30
N ARG A 101 -11.89 -6.29 -21.45
CA ARG A 101 -11.94 -7.35 -22.46
C ARG A 101 -10.55 -7.72 -22.99
N ARG A 102 -9.74 -6.73 -23.35
CA ARG A 102 -8.35 -6.97 -23.82
C ARG A 102 -7.46 -7.61 -22.75
N GLU A 103 -7.61 -7.17 -21.50
CA GLU A 103 -6.85 -7.72 -20.38
C GLU A 103 -7.24 -9.19 -20.11
N LEU A 104 -8.55 -9.51 -20.20
CA LEU A 104 -9.03 -10.88 -20.08
C LEU A 104 -8.43 -11.77 -21.15
N GLU A 105 -8.45 -11.32 -22.42
CA GLU A 105 -7.86 -12.04 -23.56
C GLU A 105 -6.33 -12.22 -23.37
N ARG A 106 -5.63 -11.17 -22.93
CA ARG A 106 -4.19 -11.22 -22.66
C ARG A 106 -3.84 -12.25 -21.57
N ARG A 107 -4.57 -12.22 -20.43
CA ARG A 107 -4.39 -13.18 -19.33
C ARG A 107 -4.70 -14.61 -19.73
N ALA A 108 -5.74 -14.80 -20.55
CA ALA A 108 -6.09 -16.11 -21.11
C ALA A 108 -4.99 -16.65 -22.05
N ALA A 109 -4.51 -15.80 -22.97
CA ALA A 109 -3.42 -16.16 -23.88
C ALA A 109 -2.12 -16.51 -23.14
N ALA A 110 -1.78 -15.78 -22.09
CA ALA A 110 -0.60 -16.08 -21.24
C ALA A 110 -0.69 -17.45 -20.55
N ARG A 111 -1.89 -18.02 -20.44
CA ARG A 111 -2.18 -19.36 -19.89
C ARG A 111 -2.51 -20.40 -20.97
N HIS A 112 -2.24 -20.06 -22.23
CA HIS A 112 -2.57 -20.92 -23.40
C HIS A 112 -4.07 -21.26 -23.52
N ILE A 113 -4.96 -20.39 -23.00
CA ILE A 113 -6.42 -20.51 -23.14
C ILE A 113 -6.83 -19.88 -24.48
N PRO A 114 -7.44 -20.64 -25.41
CA PRO A 114 -7.88 -20.11 -26.70
C PRO A 114 -8.97 -19.03 -26.58
N ALA A 115 -8.99 -18.08 -27.51
CA ALA A 115 -9.96 -16.96 -27.48
C ALA A 115 -11.43 -17.42 -27.48
N PHE A 116 -11.77 -18.52 -28.19
CA PHE A 116 -13.13 -19.05 -28.22
C PHE A 116 -13.64 -19.49 -26.83
N VAL A 117 -12.74 -19.90 -25.92
CA VAL A 117 -13.08 -20.25 -24.53
C VAL A 117 -13.47 -18.99 -23.75
N VAL A 118 -12.76 -17.88 -23.98
CA VAL A 118 -13.12 -16.58 -23.41
C VAL A 118 -14.48 -16.11 -23.92
N ASP A 119 -14.73 -16.27 -25.23
CA ASP A 119 -16.03 -15.94 -25.86
C ASP A 119 -17.15 -16.78 -25.27
N ALA A 120 -16.93 -18.10 -25.12
CA ALA A 120 -17.91 -19.00 -24.52
C ALA A 120 -18.19 -18.63 -23.04
N ALA A 121 -17.16 -18.29 -22.26
CA ALA A 121 -17.33 -17.83 -20.89
C ALA A 121 -18.15 -16.54 -20.80
N LEU A 122 -17.92 -15.58 -21.69
CA LEU A 122 -18.67 -14.33 -21.75
C LEU A 122 -20.11 -14.50 -22.32
N ALA A 123 -20.39 -15.57 -23.03
CA ALA A 123 -21.74 -15.90 -23.50
C ALA A 123 -22.61 -16.54 -22.40
N VAL A 124 -22.03 -16.98 -21.28
CA VAL A 124 -22.79 -17.52 -20.14
C VAL A 124 -23.77 -16.47 -19.63
N GLN A 125 -25.00 -16.90 -19.34
CA GLN A 125 -26.02 -16.03 -18.77
C GLN A 125 -25.80 -15.85 -17.25
N SER A 126 -25.87 -14.61 -16.81
CA SER A 126 -25.88 -14.25 -15.40
C SER A 126 -27.30 -14.33 -14.82
N PRO A 127 -27.45 -14.26 -13.48
CA PRO A 127 -28.78 -14.37 -12.84
C PRO A 127 -29.80 -13.30 -13.27
N ASP A 128 -29.36 -12.18 -13.85
CA ASP A 128 -30.23 -11.12 -14.36
C ASP A 128 -30.76 -11.38 -15.81
N GLY A 129 -30.40 -12.53 -16.40
CA GLY A 129 -30.83 -12.95 -17.73
C GLY A 129 -29.98 -12.38 -18.88
N ARG A 130 -28.98 -11.55 -18.62
CA ARG A 130 -28.04 -11.05 -19.62
C ARG A 130 -26.76 -11.90 -19.61
N SER A 131 -26.08 -11.97 -20.74
CA SER A 131 -24.75 -12.60 -20.77
C SER A 131 -23.71 -11.74 -20.01
N TYR A 132 -22.67 -12.38 -19.50
CA TYR A 132 -21.55 -11.64 -18.90
C TYR A 132 -20.85 -10.71 -19.89
N GLY A 133 -20.85 -11.06 -21.17
CA GLY A 133 -20.34 -10.19 -22.24
C GLY A 133 -21.17 -8.92 -22.44
N GLU A 134 -22.48 -9.00 -22.30
CA GLU A 134 -23.41 -7.82 -22.36
C GLU A 134 -23.20 -6.95 -21.12
N ARG A 135 -23.14 -7.54 -19.92
CA ARG A 135 -22.87 -6.81 -18.68
C ARG A 135 -21.51 -6.11 -18.72
N LEU A 136 -20.46 -6.79 -19.25
CA LEU A 136 -19.13 -6.22 -19.41
C LEU A 136 -19.10 -4.95 -20.28
N LYS A 137 -19.97 -4.84 -21.30
CA LYS A 137 -20.06 -3.63 -22.14
C LYS A 137 -20.54 -2.41 -21.37
N ASP A 138 -21.31 -2.61 -20.31
CA ASP A 138 -21.92 -1.55 -19.50
C ASP A 138 -21.02 -1.11 -18.32
N VAL A 139 -19.97 -1.85 -18.01
CA VAL A 139 -19.03 -1.53 -16.92
C VAL A 139 -18.36 -0.17 -17.15
N ARG A 140 -18.39 0.69 -16.12
CA ARG A 140 -17.80 2.03 -16.12
C ARG A 140 -16.82 2.26 -14.99
N THR A 141 -16.95 1.53 -13.87
CA THR A 141 -16.13 1.64 -12.69
C THR A 141 -15.41 0.34 -12.39
N GLU A 142 -14.30 0.41 -11.64
CA GLU A 142 -13.55 -0.77 -11.21
C GLU A 142 -14.36 -1.62 -10.23
N GLU A 143 -15.20 -1.00 -9.41
CA GLU A 143 -16.15 -1.69 -8.55
C GLU A 143 -17.10 -2.58 -9.36
N GLU A 144 -17.75 -2.02 -10.40
CA GLU A 144 -18.65 -2.79 -11.29
C GLU A 144 -17.91 -3.94 -11.99
N LEU A 145 -16.65 -3.72 -12.40
CA LEU A 145 -15.83 -4.76 -13.01
C LEU A 145 -15.48 -5.87 -12.02
N SER A 146 -15.09 -5.49 -10.80
CA SER A 146 -14.80 -6.43 -9.73
C SER A 146 -16.01 -7.25 -9.36
N ALA A 147 -17.18 -6.62 -9.17
CA ALA A 147 -18.43 -7.28 -8.85
C ALA A 147 -18.87 -8.24 -9.97
N LEU A 148 -18.73 -7.83 -11.24
CA LEU A 148 -19.03 -8.69 -12.39
C LEU A 148 -18.18 -9.97 -12.38
N PHE A 149 -16.89 -9.85 -12.04
CA PHE A 149 -16.00 -11.00 -11.93
C PHE A 149 -16.36 -11.90 -10.73
N GLU A 150 -16.65 -11.31 -9.57
CA GLU A 150 -17.08 -12.03 -8.37
C GLU A 150 -18.39 -12.81 -8.62
N ASP A 151 -19.35 -12.21 -9.33
CA ASP A 151 -20.59 -12.88 -9.75
C ASP A 151 -20.30 -14.08 -10.66
N PHE A 152 -19.42 -13.90 -11.64
CA PHE A 152 -19.04 -14.95 -12.59
C PHE A 152 -18.42 -16.17 -11.88
N ILE A 153 -17.39 -15.94 -11.04
CA ILE A 153 -16.74 -17.03 -10.31
C ILE A 153 -17.64 -17.64 -9.23
N GLY A 154 -18.61 -16.87 -8.72
CA GLY A 154 -19.59 -17.32 -7.74
C GLY A 154 -20.57 -18.37 -8.26
N MET A 155 -20.74 -18.47 -9.58
CA MET A 155 -21.57 -19.52 -10.20
C MET A 155 -20.91 -20.90 -10.18
N VAL A 156 -19.59 -20.96 -10.00
CA VAL A 156 -18.85 -22.21 -9.96
C VAL A 156 -18.73 -22.67 -8.50
N PRO A 157 -19.07 -23.93 -8.15
CA PRO A 157 -18.81 -24.44 -6.80
C PRO A 157 -17.36 -24.20 -6.37
N LEU A 158 -17.14 -23.61 -5.20
CA LEU A 158 -15.82 -23.17 -4.71
C LEU A 158 -15.11 -22.14 -5.60
N GLY A 159 -15.78 -21.57 -6.60
CA GLY A 159 -15.17 -20.65 -7.57
C GLY A 159 -14.51 -19.44 -6.90
N LYS A 160 -15.16 -18.80 -5.94
CA LYS A 160 -14.56 -17.70 -5.17
C LYS A 160 -13.26 -18.11 -4.47
N ARG A 161 -13.20 -19.31 -3.88
CA ARG A 161 -11.99 -19.80 -3.19
C ARG A 161 -10.85 -20.10 -4.17
N LEU A 162 -11.18 -20.59 -5.37
CA LEU A 162 -10.19 -21.04 -6.37
C LEU A 162 -9.75 -19.93 -7.32
N PHE A 163 -10.61 -18.93 -7.58
CA PHE A 163 -10.43 -17.98 -8.67
C PHE A 163 -10.42 -16.51 -8.25
N SER A 164 -10.63 -16.19 -6.96
CA SER A 164 -10.62 -14.78 -6.49
C SER A 164 -9.32 -14.04 -6.84
N SER A 165 -8.17 -14.72 -6.79
CA SER A 165 -6.86 -14.17 -7.16
C SER A 165 -6.72 -13.80 -8.64
N PHE A 166 -7.67 -14.24 -9.48
CA PHE A 166 -7.70 -13.88 -10.90
C PHE A 166 -8.53 -12.64 -11.21
N ASN A 167 -9.15 -12.02 -10.19
CA ASN A 167 -9.88 -10.78 -10.40
C ASN A 167 -8.95 -9.75 -11.05
N PRO A 168 -9.34 -9.14 -12.19
CA PRO A 168 -8.48 -8.22 -12.91
C PRO A 168 -8.31 -6.86 -12.20
N VAL A 169 -9.08 -6.60 -11.14
CA VAL A 169 -9.04 -5.36 -10.38
C VAL A 169 -8.21 -5.56 -9.12
N ASP A 170 -7.01 -4.99 -9.10
CA ASP A 170 -6.04 -5.13 -8.02
C ASP A 170 -6.00 -3.90 -7.10
N THR A 171 -6.50 -2.75 -7.57
CA THR A 171 -6.60 -1.48 -6.81
C THR A 171 -8.00 -0.90 -6.96
N GLY A 172 -8.41 -0.04 -6.04
CA GLY A 172 -9.73 0.59 -6.14
C GLY A 172 -9.97 1.70 -5.13
N GLY A 173 -11.19 2.21 -5.21
CA GLY A 173 -11.70 3.26 -4.33
C GLY A 173 -11.08 4.64 -4.58
N PRO A 174 -11.44 5.62 -3.74
CA PRO A 174 -11.08 7.04 -3.94
C PRO A 174 -9.59 7.33 -3.84
N MET A 175 -8.80 6.48 -3.22
CA MET A 175 -7.34 6.60 -3.15
C MET A 175 -6.61 5.55 -3.99
N GLN A 176 -7.32 4.72 -4.78
CA GLN A 176 -6.72 3.66 -5.61
C GLN A 176 -5.77 2.73 -4.83
N VAL A 177 -6.18 2.35 -3.61
CA VAL A 177 -5.38 1.49 -2.75
C VAL A 177 -5.41 0.04 -3.23
N SER A 178 -4.31 -0.69 -3.00
CA SER A 178 -4.21 -2.12 -3.29
C SER A 178 -5.21 -2.91 -2.43
N ILE A 179 -5.97 -3.79 -3.07
CA ILE A 179 -6.93 -4.67 -2.39
C ILE A 179 -6.17 -5.68 -1.51
N ALA A 180 -5.07 -6.24 -2.00
CA ALA A 180 -4.23 -7.14 -1.20
C ALA A 180 -3.65 -6.44 0.05
N PHE A 181 -3.26 -5.16 -0.08
CA PHE A 181 -2.85 -4.36 1.08
C PHE A 181 -4.00 -4.21 2.09
N ALA A 182 -5.21 -3.88 1.62
CA ALA A 182 -6.37 -3.72 2.49
C ALA A 182 -6.74 -5.03 3.22
N GLU A 183 -6.72 -6.17 2.51
CA GLU A 183 -6.99 -7.49 3.07
C GLU A 183 -5.93 -7.92 4.12
N ALA A 184 -4.69 -7.45 3.99
CA ALA A 184 -3.62 -7.70 4.95
C ALA A 184 -3.65 -6.75 6.18
N HIS A 185 -4.39 -5.64 6.11
CA HIS A 185 -4.43 -4.59 7.14
C HIS A 185 -5.85 -4.29 7.65
N ASP A 186 -6.71 -5.29 7.72
CA ASP A 186 -8.12 -5.15 8.08
C ASP A 186 -8.41 -5.24 9.59
N GLN A 187 -7.42 -5.64 10.41
CA GLN A 187 -7.59 -5.98 11.83
C GLN A 187 -8.21 -4.85 12.67
N ASP A 188 -7.88 -3.59 12.35
CA ASP A 188 -8.36 -2.42 13.08
C ASP A 188 -9.40 -1.60 12.28
N TYR A 189 -9.99 -2.20 11.24
CA TYR A 189 -11.01 -1.53 10.43
C TYR A 189 -12.24 -1.16 11.28
N PRO A 190 -12.62 0.13 11.38
CA PRO A 190 -13.57 0.59 12.40
C PRO A 190 -15.04 0.38 12.05
N TYR A 191 -15.34 -0.20 10.90
CA TYR A 191 -16.71 -0.37 10.45
C TYR A 191 -17.07 -1.85 10.28
N PRO A 192 -18.35 -2.21 10.41
CA PRO A 192 -18.84 -3.51 9.97
C PRO A 192 -18.53 -3.72 8.48
N VAL A 193 -17.92 -4.86 8.16
CA VAL A 193 -17.58 -5.21 6.77
C VAL A 193 -18.84 -5.63 6.03
N ASP A 194 -19.16 -4.95 4.94
CA ASP A 194 -20.26 -5.33 4.04
C ASP A 194 -19.73 -6.24 2.93
N GLY A 195 -19.98 -7.53 3.07
CA GLY A 195 -19.57 -8.58 2.16
C GLY A 195 -18.09 -8.96 2.31
N SER A 196 -17.16 -8.10 1.92
CA SER A 196 -15.72 -8.36 1.95
C SER A 196 -14.89 -7.08 2.10
N ILE A 197 -13.62 -7.21 2.52
CA ILE A 197 -12.67 -6.08 2.53
C ILE A 197 -12.50 -5.50 1.12
N ARG A 198 -12.49 -6.33 0.08
CA ARG A 198 -12.51 -5.90 -1.32
C ARG A 198 -13.67 -4.92 -1.59
N ASN A 199 -14.88 -5.23 -1.14
CA ASN A 199 -16.03 -4.34 -1.31
C ASN A 199 -15.86 -3.03 -0.53
N GLU A 200 -15.34 -3.12 0.71
CA GLU A 200 -15.06 -1.91 1.51
C GLU A 200 -14.05 -0.99 0.84
N VAL A 201 -13.02 -1.50 0.14
CA VAL A 201 -12.07 -0.67 -0.61
C VAL A 201 -12.76 0.23 -1.64
N PHE A 202 -13.83 -0.24 -2.27
CA PHE A 202 -14.59 0.57 -3.25
C PHE A 202 -15.53 1.59 -2.59
N SER A 203 -15.87 1.41 -1.31
CA SER A 203 -16.65 2.41 -0.58
C SER A 203 -15.80 3.65 -0.27
N ARG A 204 -16.44 4.83 -0.07
CA ARG A 204 -15.72 6.04 0.34
C ARG A 204 -15.00 5.83 1.68
N ARG A 205 -15.71 5.30 2.70
CA ARG A 205 -15.16 5.08 4.04
C ARG A 205 -13.98 4.11 4.04
N GLY A 206 -14.12 2.96 3.37
CA GLY A 206 -13.09 1.93 3.32
C GLY A 206 -11.91 2.33 2.46
N GLY A 207 -12.15 2.89 1.26
CA GLY A 207 -11.09 3.38 0.40
C GLY A 207 -10.27 4.51 1.03
N MET A 208 -10.91 5.38 1.85
CA MET A 208 -10.18 6.38 2.65
C MET A 208 -9.40 5.72 3.78
N TYR A 209 -10.00 4.79 4.52
CA TYR A 209 -9.30 4.12 5.63
C TYR A 209 -8.04 3.40 5.17
N PHE A 210 -8.15 2.50 4.19
CA PHE A 210 -7.00 1.74 3.70
C PHE A 210 -6.00 2.60 2.93
N GLY A 211 -6.49 3.61 2.19
CA GLY A 211 -5.60 4.57 1.51
C GLY A 211 -4.79 5.42 2.48
N ILE A 212 -5.37 5.86 3.60
CA ILE A 212 -4.68 6.59 4.67
C ILE A 212 -3.68 5.68 5.38
N ALA A 213 -4.05 4.42 5.67
CA ALA A 213 -3.13 3.41 6.20
C ALA A 213 -1.90 3.24 5.29
N HIS A 214 -2.12 3.07 4.00
CA HIS A 214 -1.05 2.91 3.03
C HIS A 214 -0.15 4.14 2.92
N LEU A 215 -0.72 5.35 2.98
CA LEU A 215 0.05 6.60 2.86
C LEU A 215 0.82 6.96 4.14
N LEU A 216 0.20 6.80 5.32
CA LEU A 216 0.69 7.35 6.57
C LEU A 216 0.93 6.30 7.67
N GLY A 217 0.40 5.09 7.54
CA GLY A 217 0.38 4.06 8.59
C GLY A 217 1.73 3.38 8.86
N TYR A 218 2.82 3.80 8.25
CA TYR A 218 4.16 3.25 8.49
C TYR A 218 5.15 4.32 8.96
N PRO A 219 6.06 4.03 9.91
CA PRO A 219 7.06 4.99 10.39
C PRO A 219 8.14 5.26 9.33
N THR A 220 8.61 6.49 9.20
CA THR A 220 9.74 6.85 8.34
C THR A 220 10.55 7.99 8.92
N HIS A 221 11.81 8.12 8.50
CA HIS A 221 12.68 9.27 8.75
C HIS A 221 12.78 10.22 7.55
N TYR A 222 11.81 10.22 6.64
CA TYR A 222 11.84 11.10 5.49
C TYR A 222 11.71 12.58 5.90
N HIS A 223 12.69 13.36 5.51
CA HIS A 223 12.70 14.81 5.71
C HIS A 223 11.82 15.58 4.73
N ARG A 224 11.29 14.90 3.69
CA ARG A 224 10.39 15.47 2.66
C ARG A 224 9.23 14.52 2.41
N ILE A 225 8.03 15.06 2.45
CA ILE A 225 6.78 14.29 2.24
C ILE A 225 6.69 13.63 0.85
N ILE A 226 7.40 14.17 -0.14
CA ILE A 226 7.38 13.65 -1.52
C ILE A 226 7.81 12.18 -1.60
N TYR A 227 8.64 11.71 -0.67
CA TYR A 227 9.06 10.30 -0.62
C TYR A 227 7.92 9.39 -0.20
N ARG A 228 7.00 9.84 0.71
CA ARG A 228 5.77 9.10 1.02
C ARG A 228 4.84 9.03 -0.19
N PHE A 229 4.78 10.09 -1.00
CA PHE A 229 3.99 10.06 -2.24
C PHE A 229 4.56 9.07 -3.27
N ALA A 230 5.87 8.96 -3.35
CA ALA A 230 6.49 7.96 -4.19
C ALA A 230 6.25 6.54 -3.66
N ASP A 231 6.41 6.33 -2.36
CA ASP A 231 6.17 5.04 -1.71
C ASP A 231 4.69 4.63 -1.79
N PHE A 232 3.75 5.58 -1.74
CA PHE A 232 2.32 5.30 -1.95
C PHE A 232 2.05 4.62 -3.31
N ASN A 233 2.80 4.98 -4.33
CA ASN A 233 2.68 4.41 -5.67
C ASN A 233 3.53 3.16 -5.89
N ALA A 234 4.67 3.04 -5.20
CA ALA A 234 5.70 2.02 -5.45
C ALA A 234 5.81 0.95 -4.35
N GLY A 235 5.10 1.12 -3.24
CA GLY A 235 5.24 0.27 -2.05
C GLY A 235 6.02 0.95 -0.92
N TRP A 236 5.77 0.52 0.30
CA TRP A 236 6.41 1.07 1.50
C TRP A 236 7.94 0.97 1.40
N TYR A 237 8.61 2.06 1.80
CA TYR A 237 10.07 2.21 1.77
C TYR A 237 10.73 2.16 0.40
N ALA A 238 10.00 2.17 -0.72
CA ALA A 238 10.59 2.15 -2.06
C ALA A 238 11.60 3.29 -2.27
N SER A 239 11.33 4.50 -1.75
CA SER A 239 12.26 5.64 -1.84
C SER A 239 13.54 5.43 -1.04
N ARG A 240 13.49 4.79 0.14
CA ARG A 240 14.64 4.40 0.94
C ARG A 240 15.44 3.30 0.24
N ASN A 241 14.76 2.30 -0.26
CA ASN A 241 15.37 1.15 -0.93
C ASN A 241 16.04 1.56 -2.25
N ALA A 242 15.42 2.46 -3.03
CA ALA A 242 16.05 3.04 -4.22
C ALA A 242 17.33 3.83 -3.88
N ALA A 243 17.33 4.55 -2.76
CA ALA A 243 18.54 5.20 -2.27
C ALA A 243 19.63 4.20 -1.85
N LEU A 244 19.24 3.07 -1.23
CA LEU A 244 20.15 1.99 -0.90
C LEU A 244 20.74 1.35 -2.17
N GLN A 245 19.92 1.11 -3.20
CA GLN A 245 20.39 0.62 -4.51
C GLN A 245 21.43 1.56 -5.12
N ASN A 246 21.23 2.88 -5.01
CA ASN A 246 22.24 3.85 -5.42
C ASN A 246 23.55 3.71 -4.62
N ALA A 247 23.47 3.53 -3.30
CA ALA A 247 24.65 3.31 -2.45
C ALA A 247 25.34 1.97 -2.81
N ILE A 248 24.58 0.91 -3.05
CA ILE A 248 25.12 -0.38 -3.51
C ILE A 248 25.83 -0.21 -4.86
N SER A 249 25.24 0.53 -5.80
CA SER A 249 25.86 0.81 -7.10
C SER A 249 27.23 1.49 -6.96
N VAL A 250 27.33 2.48 -6.07
CA VAL A 250 28.58 3.18 -5.75
C VAL A 250 29.59 2.23 -5.11
N ALA A 251 29.14 1.41 -4.15
CA ALA A 251 30.03 0.52 -3.37
C ALA A 251 30.55 -0.65 -4.20
N SER A 252 29.73 -1.22 -5.07
CA SER A 252 30.04 -2.41 -5.89
C SER A 252 30.62 -2.08 -7.27
N GLY A 253 30.40 -0.86 -7.77
CA GLY A 253 30.67 -0.50 -9.17
C GLY A 253 29.67 -1.09 -10.18
N MET A 254 28.62 -1.77 -9.72
CA MET A 254 27.58 -2.38 -10.55
C MET A 254 26.38 -1.44 -10.67
N PRO A 255 26.01 -0.95 -11.87
CA PRO A 255 24.85 -0.09 -12.03
C PRO A 255 23.56 -0.87 -11.74
N LEU A 256 22.67 -0.31 -10.89
CA LEU A 256 21.37 -0.87 -10.55
C LEU A 256 20.25 0.05 -11.00
N ALA A 257 19.10 -0.54 -11.32
CA ALA A 257 17.85 0.21 -11.38
C ALA A 257 17.49 0.70 -9.98
N LEU A 258 17.03 1.96 -9.91
CA LEU A 258 16.58 2.55 -8.63
C LEU A 258 15.06 2.37 -8.52
N ASP A 259 14.61 1.12 -8.47
CA ASP A 259 13.21 0.72 -8.43
C ASP A 259 12.70 0.41 -7.02
N GLY A 260 13.60 0.20 -6.06
CA GLY A 260 13.26 -0.14 -4.69
C GLY A 260 13.21 -1.65 -4.42
N ASP A 261 13.34 -2.50 -5.44
CA ASP A 261 13.31 -3.95 -5.30
C ASP A 261 14.67 -4.48 -4.83
N LEU A 262 14.73 -4.95 -3.59
CA LEU A 262 15.97 -5.45 -2.99
C LEU A 262 16.20 -6.93 -3.25
N VAL A 263 15.13 -7.73 -3.30
CA VAL A 263 15.15 -9.18 -3.57
C VAL A 263 14.08 -9.56 -4.60
N ARG A 264 14.17 -10.79 -5.09
CA ARG A 264 13.06 -11.42 -5.82
C ARG A 264 12.25 -12.26 -4.84
N TYR A 265 11.15 -11.72 -4.35
CA TYR A 265 10.27 -12.45 -3.45
C TYR A 265 9.77 -13.76 -4.08
N GLY A 266 9.84 -14.85 -3.30
CA GLY A 266 9.39 -16.18 -3.72
C GLY A 266 10.29 -16.86 -4.75
N SER A 267 11.56 -16.45 -4.87
CA SER A 267 12.56 -17.07 -5.75
C SER A 267 13.90 -17.22 -5.05
N ASP A 268 14.51 -18.41 -5.14
CA ASP A 268 15.88 -18.67 -4.65
C ASP A 268 16.95 -18.03 -5.54
N GLU A 269 16.58 -17.53 -6.74
CA GLU A 269 17.50 -16.87 -7.64
C GLU A 269 17.72 -15.40 -7.24
N PRO A 270 18.97 -14.99 -6.94
CA PRO A 270 19.26 -13.63 -6.52
C PRO A 270 18.94 -12.61 -7.62
N GLY A 271 18.23 -11.52 -7.26
CA GLY A 271 17.99 -10.38 -8.13
C GLY A 271 19.27 -9.56 -8.43
N ALA A 272 19.15 -8.50 -9.23
CA ALA A 272 20.31 -7.65 -9.57
C ALA A 272 20.90 -6.97 -8.33
N THR A 273 20.05 -6.41 -7.46
CA THR A 273 20.43 -5.76 -6.21
C THR A 273 21.16 -6.73 -5.29
N GLU A 274 20.59 -7.90 -5.07
CA GLU A 274 21.17 -8.92 -4.20
C GLU A 274 22.53 -9.42 -4.73
N ARG A 275 22.68 -9.66 -6.05
CA ARG A 275 23.97 -10.02 -6.67
C ARG A 275 25.04 -8.95 -6.43
N ALA A 276 24.68 -7.68 -6.54
CA ALA A 276 25.60 -6.58 -6.28
C ALA A 276 26.04 -6.54 -4.81
N VAL A 277 25.12 -6.79 -3.86
CA VAL A 277 25.45 -6.89 -2.43
C VAL A 277 26.32 -8.09 -2.13
N ARG A 278 26.00 -9.28 -2.71
CA ARG A 278 26.81 -10.50 -2.56
C ARG A 278 28.25 -10.34 -3.09
N SER A 279 28.47 -9.48 -4.09
CA SER A 279 29.84 -9.16 -4.55
C SER A 279 30.66 -8.38 -3.51
N LEU A 280 30.01 -7.78 -2.54
CA LEU A 280 30.61 -7.03 -1.43
C LEU A 280 30.74 -7.85 -0.13
N ARG A 281 30.33 -9.12 -0.11
CA ARG A 281 30.19 -9.95 1.10
C ARG A 281 31.43 -9.91 2.01
N ASP A 282 32.64 -9.99 1.43
CA ASP A 282 33.88 -9.98 2.21
C ASP A 282 34.15 -8.60 2.87
N LYS A 283 33.73 -7.50 2.20
CA LYS A 283 33.82 -6.13 2.76
C LYS A 283 32.73 -5.86 3.78
N LEU A 284 31.61 -6.57 3.65
CA LEU A 284 30.48 -6.46 4.58
C LEU A 284 30.61 -7.41 5.77
N ASP A 285 31.56 -8.38 5.72
CA ASP A 285 31.70 -9.45 6.70
C ASP A 285 30.36 -10.14 6.94
N MET A 286 29.74 -10.65 5.85
CA MET A 286 28.44 -11.32 5.83
C MET A 286 28.45 -12.48 4.84
N THR A 287 27.69 -13.53 5.16
CA THR A 287 27.41 -14.63 4.23
C THR A 287 26.33 -14.26 3.21
N ASN A 288 26.20 -15.04 2.15
CA ASN A 288 25.13 -14.83 1.15
C ASN A 288 23.73 -15.05 1.74
N GLU A 289 23.57 -15.94 2.72
CA GLU A 289 22.32 -16.21 3.42
C GLU A 289 21.93 -15.02 4.30
N GLU A 290 22.85 -14.53 5.15
CA GLU A 290 22.61 -13.32 5.96
C GLU A 290 22.28 -12.09 5.11
N ILE A 291 22.90 -11.96 3.93
CA ILE A 291 22.57 -10.89 2.97
C ILE A 291 21.13 -11.04 2.48
N HIS A 292 20.74 -12.23 2.04
CA HIS A 292 19.39 -12.52 1.55
C HIS A 292 18.34 -12.24 2.61
N ASP A 293 18.47 -12.85 3.79
CA ASP A 293 17.53 -12.71 4.91
C ASP A 293 17.39 -11.25 5.37
N THR A 294 18.51 -10.48 5.32
CA THR A 294 18.45 -9.07 5.66
C THR A 294 17.77 -8.25 4.57
N LEU A 295 18.01 -8.52 3.28
CA LEU A 295 17.37 -7.81 2.18
C LEU A 295 15.86 -8.07 2.10
N GLU A 296 15.39 -9.25 2.51
CA GLU A 296 13.96 -9.56 2.61
C GLU A 296 13.22 -8.66 3.60
N GLN A 297 13.93 -8.10 4.60
CA GLN A 297 13.37 -7.13 5.54
C GLN A 297 13.21 -5.73 4.92
N GLY A 298 13.46 -5.56 3.64
CA GLY A 298 13.45 -4.29 2.92
C GLY A 298 12.15 -3.50 3.00
N GLU A 299 11.02 -4.13 3.37
CA GLU A 299 9.73 -3.46 3.56
C GLU A 299 9.41 -3.17 5.04
N THR A 300 10.39 -3.35 5.96
CA THR A 300 10.23 -3.07 7.38
C THR A 300 10.97 -1.79 7.80
N TYR A 301 10.53 -1.17 8.90
CA TYR A 301 11.20 -0.01 9.47
C TYR A 301 12.60 -0.37 10.01
N GLU A 302 12.72 -1.53 10.61
CA GLU A 302 13.92 -2.03 11.30
C GLU A 302 15.09 -2.26 10.34
N PHE A 303 14.80 -2.49 9.06
CA PHE A 303 15.83 -2.74 8.04
C PHE A 303 16.93 -1.67 8.01
N GLN A 304 16.59 -0.39 8.21
CA GLN A 304 17.59 0.69 8.25
C GLN A 304 18.54 0.63 9.46
N ALA A 305 18.19 -0.13 10.51
CA ALA A 305 19.03 -0.37 11.66
C ALA A 305 19.95 -1.59 11.47
N SER A 306 19.75 -2.37 10.41
CA SER A 306 20.52 -3.59 10.14
C SER A 306 22.01 -3.32 9.92
N PRO A 307 22.89 -4.29 10.25
CA PRO A 307 24.32 -4.20 9.94
C PRO A 307 24.57 -4.02 8.43
N LEU A 308 23.84 -4.73 7.57
CA LEU A 308 23.94 -4.63 6.11
C LEU A 308 23.73 -3.20 5.63
N TYR A 309 22.60 -2.58 6.01
CA TYR A 309 22.26 -1.21 5.62
C TYR A 309 23.34 -0.22 6.02
N LYS A 310 23.80 -0.28 7.29
CA LYS A 310 24.83 0.62 7.83
C LYS A 310 26.18 0.45 7.11
N ARG A 311 26.65 -0.80 6.97
CA ARG A 311 27.95 -1.10 6.35
C ARG A 311 27.99 -0.71 4.87
N ILE A 312 26.88 -0.91 4.12
CA ILE A 312 26.78 -0.46 2.73
C ILE A 312 26.95 1.06 2.66
N TYR A 313 26.24 1.81 3.48
CA TYR A 313 26.34 3.27 3.45
C TYR A 313 27.70 3.78 3.94
N GLU A 314 28.30 3.18 4.96
CA GLU A 314 29.66 3.51 5.39
C GLU A 314 30.70 3.30 4.26
N LEU A 315 30.57 2.21 3.50
CA LEU A 315 31.43 1.93 2.36
C LEU A 315 31.17 2.91 1.21
N ALA A 316 29.90 3.12 0.85
CA ALA A 316 29.50 3.95 -0.27
C ALA A 316 29.82 5.44 -0.03
N ASP A 317 29.55 5.96 1.17
CA ASP A 317 29.86 7.35 1.56
C ASP A 317 31.37 7.59 1.51
N ARG A 318 32.18 6.62 1.96
CA ARG A 318 33.66 6.70 1.89
C ARG A 318 34.15 6.74 0.44
N ILE A 319 33.58 5.91 -0.43
CA ILE A 319 33.96 5.87 -1.86
C ILE A 319 33.53 7.18 -2.54
N ALA A 320 32.33 7.67 -2.24
CA ALA A 320 31.80 8.92 -2.80
C ALA A 320 32.45 10.19 -2.25
N GLY A 321 33.20 10.10 -1.13
CA GLY A 321 33.80 11.24 -0.44
C GLY A 321 32.80 12.18 0.25
N LYS A 322 31.52 11.77 0.34
CA LYS A 322 30.41 12.53 0.94
C LYS A 322 29.26 11.62 1.32
N PRO A 323 28.39 12.03 2.29
CA PRO A 323 27.18 11.30 2.58
C PRO A 323 26.24 11.23 1.35
N LEU A 324 25.81 10.03 0.98
CA LEU A 324 24.81 9.79 -0.07
C LEU A 324 23.39 10.02 0.47
N PRO A 325 22.42 10.35 -0.40
CA PRO A 325 21.02 10.46 0.00
C PRO A 325 20.50 9.16 0.62
N ARG A 326 19.66 9.27 1.66
CA ARG A 326 18.98 8.14 2.32
C ARG A 326 17.56 7.90 1.81
N ALA A 327 17.09 8.75 0.89
CA ALA A 327 15.87 8.57 0.12
C ALA A 327 16.04 9.25 -1.25
N VAL A 328 15.59 8.59 -2.31
CA VAL A 328 15.50 9.11 -3.68
C VAL A 328 14.17 8.69 -4.28
N LEU A 329 13.68 9.42 -5.29
CA LEU A 329 12.46 9.03 -5.98
C LEU A 329 12.74 7.81 -6.86
N PRO A 330 11.98 6.70 -6.71
CA PRO A 330 12.13 5.54 -7.57
C PRO A 330 11.89 5.86 -9.04
N GLY A 331 12.68 5.25 -9.92
CA GLY A 331 12.60 5.43 -11.37
C GLY A 331 11.64 4.46 -12.07
N ILE A 332 10.65 3.92 -11.37
CA ILE A 332 9.73 2.90 -11.88
C ILE A 332 8.84 3.49 -12.96
N LYS A 333 8.76 2.82 -14.11
CA LYS A 333 7.73 3.07 -15.12
C LYS A 333 6.39 2.59 -14.61
N LEU A 334 5.36 3.44 -14.72
CA LEU A 334 3.99 3.05 -14.41
C LEU A 334 3.41 2.27 -15.60
N GLU A 335 3.16 0.99 -15.40
CA GLU A 335 2.56 0.13 -16.41
C GLU A 335 1.14 -0.23 -15.99
N SER A 336 0.17 0.24 -16.77
CA SER A 336 -1.24 -0.11 -16.60
C SER A 336 -1.93 -0.03 -17.95
N PRO A 337 -2.89 -0.92 -18.24
CA PRO A 337 -3.73 -0.82 -19.44
C PRO A 337 -4.46 0.52 -19.59
N LYS A 338 -4.56 1.30 -18.50
CA LYS A 338 -5.19 2.63 -18.44
C LYS A 338 -4.23 3.77 -18.77
N ILE A 339 -2.91 3.54 -18.72
CA ILE A 339 -1.88 4.56 -18.93
C ILE A 339 -1.47 4.56 -20.41
N THR A 340 -1.67 5.70 -21.07
CA THR A 340 -1.35 5.90 -22.50
C THR A 340 -0.03 6.62 -22.73
N HIS A 341 0.65 7.07 -21.66
CA HIS A 341 1.90 7.83 -21.69
C HIS A 341 2.96 7.19 -20.82
N ASN A 342 4.24 7.49 -21.07
CA ASN A 342 5.35 7.05 -20.24
C ASN A 342 5.37 7.83 -18.91
N LEU A 343 4.59 7.38 -17.93
CA LEU A 343 4.55 7.95 -16.60
C LEU A 343 5.50 7.17 -15.67
N THR A 344 6.02 7.84 -14.64
CA THR A 344 6.89 7.22 -13.64
C THR A 344 6.39 7.53 -12.23
N THR A 345 6.81 6.72 -11.26
CA THR A 345 6.59 6.99 -9.83
C THR A 345 7.06 8.40 -9.44
N ALA A 346 8.20 8.85 -9.97
CA ALA A 346 8.71 10.20 -9.74
C ALA A 346 7.78 11.28 -10.30
N TRP A 347 7.16 11.05 -11.47
CA TRP A 347 6.15 11.95 -12.03
C TRP A 347 4.92 12.03 -11.13
N PHE A 348 4.40 10.87 -10.70
CA PHE A 348 3.27 10.78 -9.77
C PHE A 348 3.55 11.56 -8.48
N ALA A 349 4.67 11.27 -7.82
CA ALA A 349 5.05 11.93 -6.58
C ALA A 349 5.16 13.46 -6.71
N LYS A 350 5.68 13.96 -7.83
CA LYS A 350 5.74 15.40 -8.13
C LYS A 350 4.35 16.01 -8.29
N ARG A 351 3.43 15.33 -9.01
CA ARG A 351 2.05 15.81 -9.21
C ARG A 351 1.28 15.87 -7.89
N VAL A 352 1.43 14.86 -7.03
CA VAL A 352 0.84 14.88 -5.68
C VAL A 352 1.48 15.98 -4.83
N SER A 353 2.80 16.15 -4.91
CA SER A 353 3.51 17.21 -4.17
C SER A 353 3.03 18.61 -4.55
N GLU A 354 2.73 18.88 -5.82
CA GLU A 354 2.14 20.15 -6.26
C GLU A 354 0.78 20.41 -5.59
N ARG A 355 -0.08 19.40 -5.49
CA ARG A 355 -1.38 19.47 -4.79
C ARG A 355 -1.21 19.68 -3.30
N PHE A 356 -0.29 18.95 -2.70
CA PHE A 356 0.05 19.09 -1.30
C PHE A 356 0.42 20.54 -0.93
N TRP A 357 1.30 21.16 -1.69
CA TRP A 357 1.72 22.53 -1.43
C TRP A 357 0.62 23.57 -1.69
N ARG A 358 -0.37 23.28 -2.56
CA ARG A 358 -1.56 24.14 -2.69
C ARG A 358 -2.49 24.04 -1.48
N CYS A 359 -2.55 22.87 -0.83
CA CYS A 359 -3.33 22.66 0.39
C CYS A 359 -2.66 23.31 1.61
N MET A 360 -1.33 23.25 1.70
CA MET A 360 -0.60 23.80 2.84
C MET A 360 -0.77 25.34 2.92
N PRO A 361 -1.10 25.86 4.13
CA PRO A 361 -1.12 27.31 4.33
C PRO A 361 0.26 27.90 4.05
N PRO A 362 0.35 29.14 3.56
CA PRO A 362 1.63 29.81 3.41
C PRO A 362 2.38 29.82 4.74
N ALA A 363 3.70 29.60 4.68
CA ALA A 363 4.53 29.70 5.87
C ALA A 363 4.31 31.07 6.51
N SER A 364 3.94 31.09 7.80
CA SER A 364 3.90 32.34 8.56
C SER A 364 5.31 32.92 8.58
N SER A 365 5.46 34.07 7.92
CA SER A 365 6.70 34.86 7.88
C SER A 365 7.06 35.39 9.26
#